data_b8b4dee0ba48a5dc8cdfd19fca50d006
#
_entry.id   b8b4dee0ba48a5dc8cdfd19fca50d006
#
_cell.length_a   1.000
_cell.length_b   1.000
_cell.length_c   1.000
_cell.angle_alpha   90.00
_cell.angle_beta   90.00
_cell.angle_gamma   90.00
#
_symmetry.space_group_name_H-M   'P 1'
#
loop_
_entity.id
_entity.type
_entity.pdbx_description
1 polymer ?
#
loop_
_entity_poly.entity_id
_entity_poly.type
_entity_poly.pdbx_seq_one_letter_code
_entity_poly.pdbx_strand_id
1 'polypeptide(L)'
;RSIADGDVFVYADLARWEAQLRFRRNESANLGTANHTLATNLQYKRAFYVDWRVADRWKRPLIAQWDFVLDTHDPRAPKLADGESVRRGLRHAVTRPFRVVPLFDPAPWGGQWMKEACDLDRDARNYGWCFDCVPEENSLLLDLDGVRLELPATDLVFDQPRALLGDAVHARFGDEFPIRFDFLDTVGGGHLSFQVHPLTEYMQQHFGQHYTQDESYYLLHAEPDATVYLGLKEGVEPAAMLRDLAAAQAGTAPFDADRYANRFPAKQHDHFLIPAGTVHCSGAGAMVLEISATPYVFTFKLWDWARLGLDGKPRPIHLAHGAANIQWDRTTAWAIKNLVNAITPVAAGDGWREERTGLHEREFIETRRHWFTKTVPHDTRGGVNVLNLVQGEEAVVESPTGAFAPYVVHYAETFIVPAA
;
A
#
# COMPACT_ATOMS: atom_id res chain seq x y z
N ARG A 1 -26.03 -13.03 -12.11
CA ARG A 1 -26.82 -14.28 -12.12
C ARG A 1 -26.27 -15.16 -13.21
N SER A 2 -26.09 -16.45 -12.96
CA SER A 2 -25.84 -17.46 -13.98
C SER A 2 -26.94 -17.37 -15.07
N ILE A 3 -26.55 -17.46 -16.32
CA ILE A 3 -27.48 -17.50 -17.46
C ILE A 3 -28.14 -18.88 -17.51
N ALA A 4 -27.46 -19.90 -16.96
CA ALA A 4 -27.93 -21.26 -16.82
C ALA A 4 -27.25 -21.92 -15.61
N ASP A 5 -27.90 -22.94 -15.00
CA ASP A 5 -27.23 -23.82 -14.07
C ASP A 5 -26.37 -24.79 -14.87
N GLY A 6 -25.07 -24.82 -14.58
CA GLY A 6 -24.09 -25.70 -15.23
C GLY A 6 -23.74 -26.88 -14.35
N ASP A 7 -23.32 -27.98 -14.98
CA ASP A 7 -22.84 -29.18 -14.26
C ASP A 7 -21.40 -29.00 -13.71
N VAL A 8 -20.65 -28.01 -14.24
CA VAL A 8 -19.28 -27.69 -13.84
C VAL A 8 -19.12 -26.18 -13.76
N PHE A 9 -18.57 -25.70 -12.66
CA PHE A 9 -18.30 -24.28 -12.42
C PHE A 9 -16.80 -23.98 -12.50
N VAL A 10 -16.39 -23.28 -13.57
CA VAL A 10 -15.02 -22.80 -13.75
C VAL A 10 -14.96 -21.29 -13.49
N TYR A 11 -14.15 -20.88 -12.52
CA TYR A 11 -13.93 -19.47 -12.23
C TYR A 11 -12.63 -18.98 -12.88
N ALA A 12 -12.74 -18.03 -13.80
CA ALA A 12 -11.58 -17.39 -14.44
C ALA A 12 -11.16 -16.17 -13.59
N ASP A 13 -9.90 -16.14 -13.17
CA ASP A 13 -9.42 -15.15 -12.22
C ASP A 13 -8.14 -14.43 -12.68
N LEU A 14 -7.93 -13.24 -12.14
CA LEU A 14 -6.71 -12.46 -12.29
C LEU A 14 -6.62 -11.36 -11.21
N ALA A 15 -5.40 -10.98 -10.83
CA ALA A 15 -5.17 -9.91 -9.87
C ALA A 15 -5.55 -8.52 -10.44
N ARG A 16 -5.91 -7.60 -9.55
CA ARG A 16 -6.33 -6.24 -9.97
C ARG A 16 -5.23 -5.47 -10.67
N TRP A 17 -3.97 -5.66 -10.30
CA TRP A 17 -2.86 -5.03 -11.00
C TRP A 17 -2.75 -5.49 -12.46
N GLU A 18 -3.00 -6.78 -12.77
CA GLU A 18 -3.04 -7.25 -14.15
C GLU A 18 -4.23 -6.62 -14.92
N ALA A 19 -5.37 -6.44 -14.26
CA ALA A 19 -6.48 -5.70 -14.87
C ALA A 19 -6.07 -4.25 -15.22
N GLN A 20 -5.29 -3.59 -14.36
CA GLN A 20 -4.76 -2.24 -14.63
C GLN A 20 -3.77 -2.25 -15.81
N LEU A 21 -2.90 -3.25 -15.89
CA LEU A 21 -1.99 -3.41 -17.04
C LEU A 21 -2.76 -3.63 -18.34
N ARG A 22 -3.84 -4.42 -18.33
CA ARG A 22 -4.73 -4.59 -19.50
C ARG A 22 -5.43 -3.29 -19.91
N PHE A 23 -5.82 -2.44 -18.95
CA PHE A 23 -6.30 -1.09 -19.28
C PHE A 23 -5.22 -0.26 -19.99
N ARG A 24 -3.97 -0.29 -19.50
CA ARG A 24 -2.84 0.44 -20.12
C ARG A 24 -2.53 -0.04 -21.55
N ARG A 25 -2.75 -1.32 -21.83
CA ARG A 25 -2.57 -1.92 -23.16
C ARG A 25 -3.80 -1.86 -24.05
N ASN A 26 -4.91 -1.24 -23.58
CA ASN A 26 -6.21 -1.20 -24.23
C ASN A 26 -6.81 -2.60 -24.53
N GLU A 27 -6.45 -3.60 -23.75
CA GLU A 27 -6.89 -4.99 -23.91
C GLU A 27 -8.21 -5.28 -23.21
N SER A 28 -8.63 -4.42 -22.26
CA SER A 28 -9.86 -4.61 -21.52
C SER A 28 -10.63 -3.30 -21.33
N ALA A 29 -11.93 -3.43 -21.08
CA ALA A 29 -12.83 -2.36 -20.72
C ALA A 29 -13.38 -2.57 -19.32
N ASN A 30 -13.96 -1.54 -18.74
CA ASN A 30 -14.71 -1.64 -17.50
C ASN A 30 -15.96 -2.52 -17.66
N LEU A 31 -16.42 -3.10 -16.56
CA LEU A 31 -17.56 -4.00 -16.51
C LEU A 31 -18.81 -3.37 -17.16
N GLY A 32 -19.39 -4.08 -18.13
CA GLY A 32 -20.61 -3.65 -18.84
C GLY A 32 -20.43 -2.42 -19.75
N THR A 33 -19.20 -2.09 -20.15
CA THR A 33 -18.92 -0.95 -21.04
C THR A 33 -18.00 -1.35 -22.19
N ALA A 34 -17.86 -0.48 -23.19
CA ALA A 34 -16.92 -0.63 -24.31
C ALA A 34 -15.89 0.51 -24.33
N ASN A 35 -15.33 0.84 -23.18
CA ASN A 35 -14.48 2.02 -22.99
C ASN A 35 -12.98 1.73 -23.03
N HIS A 36 -12.50 0.81 -23.89
CA HIS A 36 -11.09 0.42 -24.02
C HIS A 36 -10.13 1.59 -24.24
N THR A 37 -10.57 2.64 -24.90
CA THR A 37 -9.74 3.81 -25.24
C THR A 37 -9.88 4.96 -24.26
N LEU A 38 -10.63 4.77 -23.18
CA LEU A 38 -10.73 5.78 -22.14
C LEU A 38 -9.37 5.92 -21.44
N ALA A 39 -9.04 7.11 -20.96
CA ALA A 39 -7.81 7.33 -20.20
C ALA A 39 -7.73 6.36 -19.00
N THR A 40 -6.60 5.69 -18.85
CA THR A 40 -6.40 4.60 -17.87
C THR A 40 -6.77 4.98 -16.44
N ASN A 41 -6.45 6.22 -16.05
CA ASN A 41 -6.82 6.73 -14.72
C ASN A 41 -8.34 6.83 -14.50
N LEU A 42 -9.13 7.02 -15.55
CA LEU A 42 -10.58 7.03 -15.46
C LEU A 42 -11.15 5.61 -15.45
N GLN A 43 -10.57 4.69 -16.24
CA GLN A 43 -10.89 3.26 -16.15
C GLN A 43 -10.59 2.71 -14.76
N TYR A 44 -9.42 3.03 -14.20
CA TYR A 44 -9.03 2.64 -12.84
C TYR A 44 -10.03 3.14 -11.79
N LYS A 45 -10.39 4.44 -11.83
CA LYS A 45 -11.38 4.99 -10.89
C LYS A 45 -12.72 4.26 -10.96
N ARG A 46 -13.22 3.98 -12.17
CA ARG A 46 -14.45 3.20 -12.33
C ARG A 46 -14.28 1.78 -11.79
N ALA A 47 -13.16 1.12 -12.08
CA ALA A 47 -12.86 -0.21 -11.57
C ALA A 47 -12.84 -0.21 -10.03
N PHE A 48 -12.13 0.72 -9.41
CA PHE A 48 -12.01 0.84 -7.97
C PHE A 48 -13.37 1.05 -7.27
N TYR A 49 -14.19 1.99 -7.75
CA TYR A 49 -15.44 2.34 -7.09
C TYR A 49 -16.61 1.42 -7.45
N VAL A 50 -16.58 0.79 -8.63
CA VAL A 50 -17.73 0.03 -9.15
C VAL A 50 -17.36 -1.41 -9.47
N ASP A 51 -16.45 -1.64 -10.44
CA ASP A 51 -16.28 -2.96 -11.03
C ASP A 51 -15.76 -3.98 -10.00
N TRP A 52 -14.70 -3.61 -9.27
CA TRP A 52 -14.11 -4.48 -8.25
C TRP A 52 -15.03 -4.70 -7.06
N ARG A 53 -15.79 -3.68 -6.64
CA ARG A 53 -16.80 -3.83 -5.57
C ARG A 53 -17.91 -4.79 -5.95
N VAL A 54 -18.32 -4.78 -7.22
CA VAL A 54 -19.31 -5.75 -7.75
C VAL A 54 -18.69 -7.13 -7.85
N ALA A 55 -17.48 -7.23 -8.41
CA ALA A 55 -16.78 -8.50 -8.57
C ALA A 55 -16.54 -9.21 -7.22
N ASP A 56 -16.06 -8.48 -6.20
CA ASP A 56 -15.83 -9.01 -4.86
C ASP A 56 -17.11 -9.60 -4.24
N ARG A 57 -18.20 -8.85 -4.33
CA ARG A 57 -19.51 -9.32 -3.80
C ARG A 57 -19.99 -10.60 -4.47
N TRP A 58 -19.64 -10.80 -5.74
CA TRP A 58 -19.98 -12.02 -6.45
C TRP A 58 -19.00 -13.16 -6.15
N LYS A 59 -17.71 -12.85 -6.08
CA LYS A 59 -16.64 -13.81 -5.88
C LYS A 59 -16.73 -14.50 -4.52
N ARG A 60 -16.88 -13.72 -3.45
CA ARG A 60 -16.87 -14.22 -2.07
C ARG A 60 -17.72 -15.46 -1.83
N PRO A 61 -19.05 -15.47 -2.13
CA PRO A 61 -19.88 -16.65 -1.92
C PRO A 61 -19.61 -17.78 -2.92
N LEU A 62 -18.88 -17.51 -4.00
CA LEU A 62 -18.61 -18.49 -5.05
C LEU A 62 -17.34 -19.31 -4.79
N ILE A 63 -16.39 -18.81 -3.99
CA ILE A 63 -15.12 -19.50 -3.72
C ILE A 63 -15.35 -20.93 -3.24
N ALA A 64 -16.31 -21.14 -2.35
CA ALA A 64 -16.66 -22.47 -1.83
C ALA A 64 -17.27 -23.39 -2.89
N GLN A 65 -17.70 -22.86 -4.03
CA GLN A 65 -18.41 -23.57 -5.10
C GLN A 65 -17.54 -23.83 -6.34
N TRP A 66 -16.30 -23.37 -6.36
CA TRP A 66 -15.42 -23.58 -7.50
C TRP A 66 -15.14 -25.07 -7.71
N ASP A 67 -15.54 -25.61 -8.85
CA ASP A 67 -15.07 -26.92 -9.29
C ASP A 67 -13.64 -26.79 -9.87
N PHE A 68 -13.41 -25.72 -10.64
CA PHE A 68 -12.09 -25.38 -11.19
C PHE A 68 -11.83 -23.88 -11.12
N VAL A 69 -10.55 -23.53 -11.00
CA VAL A 69 -10.03 -22.17 -11.09
C VAL A 69 -9.09 -22.07 -12.29
N LEU A 70 -9.32 -21.06 -13.12
CA LEU A 70 -8.51 -20.75 -14.30
C LEU A 70 -7.70 -19.47 -14.03
N ASP A 71 -6.40 -19.63 -13.84
CA ASP A 71 -5.43 -18.53 -13.84
C ASP A 71 -5.34 -17.93 -15.24
N THR A 72 -5.71 -16.66 -15.38
CA THR A 72 -5.71 -15.94 -16.66
C THR A 72 -4.69 -14.80 -16.72
N HIS A 73 -3.70 -14.75 -15.83
CA HIS A 73 -2.67 -13.72 -15.84
C HIS A 73 -1.89 -13.72 -17.17
N ASP A 74 -1.45 -14.88 -17.64
CA ASP A 74 -1.01 -15.02 -19.03
C ASP A 74 -2.10 -15.67 -19.90
N PRO A 75 -2.82 -14.90 -20.71
CA PRO A 75 -3.91 -15.44 -21.52
C PRO A 75 -3.42 -16.41 -22.63
N ARG A 76 -2.12 -16.43 -22.92
CA ARG A 76 -1.50 -17.35 -23.90
C ARG A 76 -1.12 -18.68 -23.27
N ALA A 77 -1.01 -18.75 -21.95
CA ALA A 77 -0.65 -19.93 -21.19
C ALA A 77 -1.50 -20.05 -19.93
N PRO A 78 -2.85 -20.06 -20.05
CA PRO A 78 -3.73 -20.16 -18.88
C PRO A 78 -3.50 -21.51 -18.17
N LYS A 79 -3.64 -21.49 -16.83
CA LYS A 79 -3.45 -22.68 -16.01
C LYS A 79 -4.75 -23.00 -15.30
N LEU A 80 -5.10 -24.29 -15.26
CA LEU A 80 -6.31 -24.78 -14.62
C LEU A 80 -5.97 -25.69 -13.45
N ALA A 81 -6.62 -25.47 -12.31
CA ALA A 81 -6.54 -26.38 -11.17
C ALA A 81 -7.96 -26.66 -10.64
N ASP A 82 -8.16 -27.79 -9.97
CA ASP A 82 -9.39 -28.06 -9.27
C ASP A 82 -9.56 -27.14 -8.06
N GLY A 83 -10.81 -26.76 -7.79
CA GLY A 83 -11.14 -25.77 -6.78
C GLY A 83 -10.77 -26.20 -5.35
N GLU A 84 -10.83 -27.51 -5.05
CA GLU A 84 -10.44 -28.00 -3.72
C GLU A 84 -8.93 -27.92 -3.50
N SER A 85 -8.11 -28.20 -4.50
CA SER A 85 -6.66 -28.00 -4.44
C SER A 85 -6.30 -26.54 -4.22
N VAL A 86 -6.99 -25.62 -4.88
CA VAL A 86 -6.81 -24.17 -4.66
C VAL A 86 -7.17 -23.80 -3.22
N ARG A 87 -8.35 -24.17 -2.73
CA ARG A 87 -8.75 -23.88 -1.34
C ARG A 87 -7.80 -24.51 -0.32
N ARG A 88 -7.29 -25.72 -0.58
CA ARG A 88 -6.25 -26.36 0.26
C ARG A 88 -4.97 -25.54 0.29
N GLY A 89 -4.54 -25.00 -0.86
CA GLY A 89 -3.39 -24.09 -0.96
C GLY A 89 -3.60 -22.80 -0.17
N LEU A 90 -4.79 -22.18 -0.25
CA LEU A 90 -5.14 -20.99 0.53
C LEU A 90 -5.16 -21.29 2.04
N ARG A 91 -5.73 -22.42 2.47
CA ARG A 91 -5.67 -22.86 3.88
C ARG A 91 -4.23 -23.08 4.35
N HIS A 92 -3.36 -23.63 3.48
CA HIS A 92 -1.97 -23.83 3.85
C HIS A 92 -1.20 -22.50 3.95
N ALA A 93 -1.50 -21.51 3.10
CA ALA A 93 -0.84 -20.20 3.13
C ALA A 93 -0.97 -19.50 4.49
N VAL A 94 -2.10 -19.64 5.19
CA VAL A 94 -2.31 -19.01 6.52
C VAL A 94 -1.69 -19.76 7.69
N THR A 95 -1.03 -20.89 7.46
CA THR A 95 -0.33 -21.66 8.52
C THR A 95 1.15 -21.30 8.65
N ARG A 96 1.65 -20.36 7.87
CA ARG A 96 3.07 -20.00 7.79
C ARG A 96 3.25 -18.56 7.34
N PRO A 97 4.43 -17.94 7.57
CA PRO A 97 4.76 -16.68 6.93
C PRO A 97 4.77 -16.82 5.40
N PHE A 98 4.31 -15.79 4.70
CA PHE A 98 4.28 -15.77 3.23
C PHE A 98 4.45 -14.34 2.69
N ARG A 99 4.68 -14.23 1.39
CA ARG A 99 4.72 -12.96 0.64
C ARG A 99 3.66 -12.95 -0.44
N VAL A 100 3.17 -11.77 -0.77
CA VAL A 100 2.44 -11.52 -2.02
C VAL A 100 3.43 -11.18 -3.13
N VAL A 101 3.02 -11.28 -4.38
CA VAL A 101 3.87 -10.91 -5.53
C VAL A 101 3.97 -9.40 -5.59
N PRO A 102 5.15 -8.79 -5.45
CA PRO A 102 5.31 -7.34 -5.49
C PRO A 102 5.06 -6.79 -6.90
N LEU A 103 4.51 -5.59 -6.98
CA LEU A 103 4.33 -4.86 -8.23
C LEU A 103 5.19 -3.60 -8.24
N PHE A 104 6.08 -3.49 -9.20
CA PHE A 104 6.91 -2.30 -9.42
C PHE A 104 6.35 -1.45 -10.55
N ASP A 105 6.15 -0.15 -10.30
CA ASP A 105 5.51 0.75 -11.27
C ASP A 105 6.28 2.08 -11.38
N PRO A 106 6.45 2.64 -12.60
CA PRO A 106 7.07 3.93 -12.78
C PRO A 106 6.19 5.07 -12.30
N ALA A 107 6.81 6.15 -11.84
CA ALA A 107 6.11 7.37 -11.45
C ALA A 107 6.77 8.62 -12.05
N PRO A 108 6.03 9.74 -12.22
CA PRO A 108 6.62 10.97 -12.72
C PRO A 108 7.74 11.56 -11.84
N TRP A 109 7.77 11.17 -10.58
CA TRP A 109 8.77 11.55 -9.57
C TRP A 109 9.74 10.41 -9.22
N GLY A 110 9.57 9.24 -9.84
CA GLY A 110 10.24 8.00 -9.46
C GLY A 110 11.76 8.05 -9.52
N GLY A 111 12.36 7.32 -8.60
CA GLY A 111 13.80 7.23 -8.38
C GLY A 111 14.48 6.06 -9.08
N GLN A 112 15.69 5.79 -8.65
CA GLN A 112 16.59 4.80 -9.23
C GLN A 112 17.07 3.74 -8.23
N TRP A 113 16.79 3.91 -6.94
CA TRP A 113 17.31 3.04 -5.87
C TRP A 113 16.80 1.59 -6.01
N MET A 114 15.51 1.41 -6.29
CA MET A 114 14.91 0.08 -6.43
C MET A 114 15.50 -0.74 -7.59
N LYS A 115 16.03 -0.09 -8.64
CA LYS A 115 16.69 -0.81 -9.73
C LYS A 115 17.86 -1.65 -9.25
N GLU A 116 18.61 -1.13 -8.29
CA GLU A 116 19.78 -1.82 -7.74
C GLU A 116 19.40 -2.75 -6.60
N ALA A 117 18.65 -2.24 -5.64
CA ALA A 117 18.31 -2.98 -4.43
C ALA A 117 17.39 -4.18 -4.69
N CYS A 118 16.54 -4.12 -5.72
CA CYS A 118 15.60 -5.19 -6.07
C CYS A 118 15.96 -5.91 -7.38
N ASP A 119 17.16 -5.68 -7.93
CA ASP A 119 17.67 -6.29 -9.18
C ASP A 119 16.67 -6.19 -10.36
N LEU A 120 16.11 -4.99 -10.55
CA LEU A 120 15.12 -4.72 -11.57
C LEU A 120 15.75 -4.28 -12.89
N ASP A 121 14.92 -4.18 -13.94
CA ASP A 121 15.34 -3.74 -15.27
C ASP A 121 16.01 -2.35 -15.21
N ARG A 122 17.32 -2.33 -15.56
CA ARG A 122 18.15 -1.13 -15.53
C ARG A 122 17.79 -0.13 -16.61
N ASP A 123 17.19 -0.59 -17.72
CA ASP A 123 16.79 0.24 -18.85
C ASP A 123 15.42 0.90 -18.64
N ALA A 124 14.65 0.46 -17.64
CA ALA A 124 13.41 1.13 -17.27
C ALA A 124 13.65 2.59 -16.90
N ARG A 125 12.70 3.48 -17.20
CA ARG A 125 12.82 4.91 -16.90
C ARG A 125 13.11 5.17 -15.42
N ASN A 126 12.32 4.58 -14.54
CA ASN A 126 12.45 4.62 -13.09
C ASN A 126 11.47 3.60 -12.47
N TYR A 127 11.56 3.43 -11.15
CA TYR A 127 10.53 2.79 -10.35
C TYR A 127 10.18 3.76 -9.21
N GLY A 128 8.98 4.35 -9.26
CA GLY A 128 8.52 5.24 -8.21
C GLY A 128 7.78 4.49 -7.11
N TRP A 129 7.05 3.44 -7.50
CA TRP A 129 6.23 2.62 -6.62
C TRP A 129 6.70 1.17 -6.59
N CYS A 130 6.62 0.56 -5.41
CA CYS A 130 6.48 -0.88 -5.28
C CYS A 130 5.31 -1.16 -4.31
N PHE A 131 4.26 -1.77 -4.81
CA PHE A 131 3.21 -2.35 -3.95
C PHE A 131 3.74 -3.69 -3.44
N ASP A 132 4.47 -3.65 -2.33
CA ASP A 132 5.19 -4.83 -1.82
C ASP A 132 4.30 -5.74 -0.98
N CYS A 133 3.38 -5.14 -0.20
CA CYS A 133 2.32 -5.89 0.49
C CYS A 133 1.00 -5.10 0.48
N VAL A 134 0.26 -5.29 -0.60
CA VAL A 134 -1.07 -4.72 -0.82
C VAL A 134 -2.00 -5.82 -1.32
N PRO A 135 -2.50 -6.71 -0.45
CA PRO A 135 -3.30 -7.87 -0.84
C PRO A 135 -4.52 -7.53 -1.71
N GLU A 136 -5.02 -6.31 -1.61
CA GLU A 136 -6.11 -5.85 -2.49
C GLU A 136 -5.70 -5.82 -3.97
N GLU A 137 -4.45 -5.53 -4.29
CA GLU A 137 -3.97 -5.37 -5.66
C GLU A 137 -3.02 -6.47 -6.11
N ASN A 138 -2.23 -7.04 -5.19
CA ASN A 138 -1.23 -8.06 -5.46
C ASN A 138 -1.85 -9.44 -5.74
N SER A 139 -1.01 -10.33 -6.26
CA SER A 139 -1.31 -11.75 -6.42
C SER A 139 -0.56 -12.62 -5.41
N LEU A 140 -0.98 -13.88 -5.34
CA LEU A 140 -0.31 -14.98 -4.67
C LEU A 140 0.12 -16.02 -5.70
N LEU A 141 1.26 -16.69 -5.46
CA LEU A 141 1.68 -17.85 -6.19
C LEU A 141 1.41 -19.10 -5.34
N LEU A 142 0.58 -20.00 -5.85
CA LEU A 142 0.36 -21.31 -5.27
C LEU A 142 1.04 -22.36 -6.15
N ASP A 143 1.90 -23.19 -5.56
CA ASP A 143 2.45 -24.36 -6.23
C ASP A 143 1.56 -25.57 -5.89
N LEU A 144 0.91 -26.11 -6.89
CA LEU A 144 0.05 -27.29 -6.80
C LEU A 144 0.68 -28.43 -7.61
N ASP A 145 1.48 -29.26 -6.93
CA ASP A 145 2.19 -30.40 -7.51
C ASP A 145 3.05 -30.05 -8.76
N GLY A 146 3.78 -28.91 -8.67
CA GLY A 146 4.65 -28.41 -9.74
C GLY A 146 3.94 -27.49 -10.76
N VAL A 147 2.64 -27.30 -10.64
CA VAL A 147 1.90 -26.30 -11.42
C VAL A 147 1.74 -25.04 -10.56
N ARG A 148 2.47 -23.99 -10.94
CA ARG A 148 2.38 -22.70 -10.25
C ARG A 148 1.24 -21.87 -10.83
N LEU A 149 0.18 -21.66 -10.01
CA LEU A 149 -0.91 -20.76 -10.30
C LEU A 149 -0.63 -19.39 -9.70
N GLU A 150 -1.03 -18.34 -10.42
CA GLU A 150 -1.08 -16.98 -9.91
C GLU A 150 -2.54 -16.57 -9.71
N LEU A 151 -2.89 -16.18 -8.49
CA LEU A 151 -4.26 -15.83 -8.09
C LEU A 151 -4.26 -14.49 -7.36
N PRO A 152 -5.37 -13.74 -7.37
CA PRO A 152 -5.50 -12.55 -6.55
C PRO A 152 -5.26 -12.86 -5.06
N ALA A 153 -4.45 -12.06 -4.38
CA ALA A 153 -4.26 -12.23 -2.93
C ALA A 153 -5.54 -12.00 -2.12
N THR A 154 -6.52 -11.31 -2.69
CA THR A 154 -7.87 -11.17 -2.11
C THR A 154 -8.58 -12.51 -1.94
N ASP A 155 -8.25 -13.54 -2.72
CA ASP A 155 -8.84 -14.87 -2.56
C ASP A 155 -8.51 -15.47 -1.20
N LEU A 156 -7.27 -15.27 -0.74
CA LEU A 156 -6.87 -15.67 0.60
C LEU A 156 -7.66 -14.92 1.68
N VAL A 157 -7.83 -13.61 1.51
CA VAL A 157 -8.57 -12.78 2.46
C VAL A 157 -10.05 -13.21 2.52
N PHE A 158 -10.64 -13.58 1.38
CA PHE A 158 -12.05 -13.99 1.31
C PHE A 158 -12.28 -15.42 1.80
N ASP A 159 -11.34 -16.35 1.53
CA ASP A 159 -11.49 -17.77 1.92
C ASP A 159 -11.08 -18.00 3.38
N GLN A 160 -10.03 -17.31 3.87
CA GLN A 160 -9.45 -17.53 5.20
C GLN A 160 -9.38 -16.28 6.07
N PRO A 161 -10.45 -15.44 6.14
CA PRO A 161 -10.35 -14.12 6.80
C PRO A 161 -9.97 -14.22 8.28
N ARG A 162 -10.52 -15.17 9.02
CA ARG A 162 -10.25 -15.31 10.47
C ARG A 162 -8.85 -15.87 10.75
N ALA A 163 -8.44 -16.89 10.02
CA ALA A 163 -7.12 -17.48 10.19
C ALA A 163 -6.02 -16.50 9.78
N LEU A 164 -6.26 -15.69 8.75
CA LEU A 164 -5.32 -14.67 8.30
C LEU A 164 -5.27 -13.48 9.26
N LEU A 165 -6.43 -12.86 9.55
CA LEU A 165 -6.52 -11.57 10.22
C LEU A 165 -6.54 -11.68 11.75
N GLY A 166 -7.04 -12.80 12.29
CA GLY A 166 -7.39 -12.95 13.70
C GLY A 166 -8.78 -12.39 14.01
N ASP A 167 -9.37 -12.84 15.11
CA ASP A 167 -10.77 -12.55 15.44
C ASP A 167 -11.05 -11.04 15.64
N ALA A 168 -10.14 -10.34 16.31
CA ALA A 168 -10.31 -8.90 16.59
C ALA A 168 -10.24 -8.04 15.32
N VAL A 169 -9.29 -8.33 14.43
CA VAL A 169 -9.13 -7.61 13.16
C VAL A 169 -10.28 -7.96 12.22
N HIS A 170 -10.62 -9.25 12.12
CA HIS A 170 -11.77 -9.70 11.34
C HIS A 170 -13.10 -9.08 11.82
N ALA A 171 -13.31 -8.96 13.11
CA ALA A 171 -14.52 -8.33 13.65
C ALA A 171 -14.68 -6.87 13.24
N ARG A 172 -13.56 -6.16 13.01
CA ARG A 172 -13.56 -4.75 12.59
C ARG A 172 -13.61 -4.57 11.07
N PHE A 173 -12.86 -5.37 10.33
CA PHE A 173 -12.61 -5.18 8.89
C PHE A 173 -13.30 -6.24 8.01
N GLY A 174 -13.87 -7.30 8.61
CA GLY A 174 -14.46 -8.39 7.86
C GLY A 174 -13.39 -9.12 7.03
N ASP A 175 -13.59 -9.15 5.74
CA ASP A 175 -12.72 -9.75 4.75
C ASP A 175 -11.96 -8.69 3.92
N GLU A 176 -11.53 -7.62 4.57
CA GLU A 176 -10.64 -6.59 4.03
C GLU A 176 -9.31 -6.61 4.77
N PHE A 177 -8.19 -6.54 4.04
CA PHE A 177 -6.85 -6.52 4.63
C PHE A 177 -6.46 -5.08 5.00
N PRO A 178 -6.27 -4.73 6.30
CA PRO A 178 -6.22 -3.34 6.73
C PRO A 178 -4.82 -2.72 6.78
N ILE A 179 -3.80 -3.41 6.29
CA ILE A 179 -2.40 -2.96 6.32
C ILE A 179 -1.87 -2.93 4.89
N ARG A 180 -1.19 -1.83 4.53
CA ARG A 180 -0.52 -1.68 3.24
C ARG A 180 0.93 -1.31 3.48
N PHE A 181 1.85 -2.01 2.80
CA PHE A 181 3.26 -1.66 2.72
C PHE A 181 3.61 -1.37 1.27
N ASP A 182 3.94 -0.11 1.01
CA ASP A 182 4.34 0.37 -0.30
C ASP A 182 5.74 0.99 -0.22
N PHE A 183 6.56 0.79 -1.24
CA PHE A 183 7.80 1.54 -1.37
C PHE A 183 7.60 2.76 -2.27
N LEU A 184 8.20 3.88 -1.85
CA LEU A 184 8.24 5.13 -2.59
C LEU A 184 9.70 5.50 -2.81
N ASP A 185 10.17 5.40 -4.03
CA ASP A 185 11.55 5.71 -4.38
C ASP A 185 11.66 7.09 -5.04
N THR A 186 12.30 8.02 -4.35
CA THR A 186 12.60 9.37 -4.84
C THR A 186 14.11 9.64 -4.96
N VAL A 187 14.96 8.61 -4.82
CA VAL A 187 16.43 8.71 -4.91
C VAL A 187 16.84 8.96 -6.37
N GLY A 188 17.45 10.09 -6.65
CA GLY A 188 17.72 10.53 -8.03
C GLY A 188 16.45 10.90 -8.81
N GLY A 189 15.31 11.02 -8.13
CA GLY A 189 14.00 11.41 -8.65
C GLY A 189 13.57 12.80 -8.20
N GLY A 190 12.27 12.98 -7.98
CA GLY A 190 11.68 14.26 -7.53
C GLY A 190 10.82 14.10 -6.27
N HIS A 191 10.34 15.21 -5.75
CA HIS A 191 9.39 15.19 -4.63
C HIS A 191 8.11 14.44 -5.00
N LEU A 192 7.54 13.70 -4.05
CA LEU A 192 6.19 13.16 -4.16
C LEU A 192 5.16 14.30 -4.31
N SER A 193 3.93 14.00 -4.68
CA SER A 193 2.88 15.02 -4.72
C SER A 193 2.64 15.59 -3.31
N PHE A 194 2.53 16.90 -3.20
CA PHE A 194 2.12 17.56 -1.97
C PHE A 194 0.62 17.31 -1.76
N GLN A 195 0.25 16.64 -0.67
CA GLN A 195 -1.05 16.01 -0.55
C GLN A 195 -1.60 16.01 0.87
N VAL A 196 -2.86 15.60 0.99
CA VAL A 196 -3.54 15.37 2.26
C VAL A 196 -4.52 14.21 2.12
N HIS A 197 -4.51 13.29 3.08
CA HIS A 197 -5.53 12.26 3.18
C HIS A 197 -6.82 12.82 3.76
N PRO A 198 -8.00 12.42 3.25
CA PRO A 198 -9.28 12.87 3.77
C PRO A 198 -9.54 12.37 5.19
N LEU A 199 -10.33 13.12 5.94
CA LEU A 199 -10.87 12.66 7.22
C LEU A 199 -11.89 11.54 6.99
N THR A 200 -12.05 10.63 7.96
CA THR A 200 -12.96 9.49 7.85
C THR A 200 -14.40 9.93 7.56
N GLU A 201 -14.89 10.95 8.26
CA GLU A 201 -16.24 11.47 8.06
C GLU A 201 -16.43 12.01 6.65
N TYR A 202 -15.40 12.67 6.09
CA TYR A 202 -15.42 13.17 4.72
C TYR A 202 -15.49 12.04 3.71
N MET A 203 -14.74 10.96 3.95
CA MET A 203 -14.77 9.76 3.11
C MET A 203 -16.15 9.10 3.11
N GLN A 204 -16.76 8.97 4.27
CA GLN A 204 -18.10 8.39 4.41
C GLN A 204 -19.17 9.24 3.70
N GLN A 205 -19.12 10.56 3.87
CA GLN A 205 -20.13 11.46 3.32
C GLN A 205 -20.03 11.65 1.81
N HIS A 206 -18.82 11.72 1.27
CA HIS A 206 -18.60 12.11 -0.13
C HIS A 206 -18.25 10.95 -1.06
N PHE A 207 -17.72 9.84 -0.52
CA PHE A 207 -17.22 8.72 -1.33
C PHE A 207 -17.80 7.37 -0.92
N GLY A 208 -18.58 7.32 0.16
CA GLY A 208 -19.19 6.07 0.64
C GLY A 208 -18.15 5.03 1.07
N GLN A 209 -16.94 5.46 1.44
CA GLN A 209 -15.88 4.61 1.95
C GLN A 209 -15.89 4.63 3.48
N HIS A 210 -15.56 3.49 4.11
CA HIS A 210 -15.67 3.35 5.57
C HIS A 210 -14.41 3.81 6.31
N TYR A 211 -13.26 3.80 5.63
CA TYR A 211 -11.96 4.11 6.22
C TYR A 211 -11.26 5.20 5.42
N THR A 212 -10.37 5.93 6.09
CA THR A 212 -9.40 6.81 5.46
C THR A 212 -8.04 6.11 5.40
N GLN A 213 -7.06 6.76 4.79
CA GLN A 213 -5.67 6.36 4.82
C GLN A 213 -4.95 7.18 5.90
N ASP A 214 -4.74 6.57 7.07
CA ASP A 214 -3.70 7.00 8.01
C ASP A 214 -2.43 6.26 7.63
N GLU A 215 -1.32 6.98 7.45
CA GLU A 215 -0.07 6.39 7.00
C GLU A 215 1.12 6.85 7.81
N SER A 216 2.28 6.28 7.52
CA SER A 216 3.56 6.72 8.05
C SER A 216 4.67 6.43 7.04
N TYR A 217 5.76 7.20 7.12
CA TYR A 217 6.96 7.01 6.33
C TYR A 217 8.09 6.50 7.18
N TYR A 218 8.53 5.27 6.95
CA TYR A 218 9.76 4.74 7.50
C TYR A 218 10.86 4.82 6.45
N LEU A 219 12.01 5.44 6.78
CA LEU A 219 13.09 5.68 5.83
C LEU A 219 14.02 4.47 5.76
N LEU A 220 13.98 3.72 4.64
CA LEU A 220 14.94 2.64 4.37
C LEU A 220 16.29 3.18 3.94
N HIS A 221 16.28 4.27 3.17
CA HIS A 221 17.48 4.98 2.73
C HIS A 221 17.15 6.48 2.57
N ALA A 222 18.14 7.32 2.83
CA ALA A 222 18.04 8.76 2.63
C ALA A 222 19.38 9.33 2.19
N GLU A 223 19.38 10.12 1.13
CA GLU A 223 20.51 10.94 0.73
C GLU A 223 20.75 12.07 1.73
N PRO A 224 21.94 12.70 1.77
CA PRO A 224 22.27 13.72 2.78
C PRO A 224 21.32 14.92 2.85
N ASP A 225 20.66 15.25 1.73
CA ASP A 225 19.71 16.37 1.58
C ASP A 225 18.25 15.92 1.55
N ALA A 226 17.98 14.63 1.80
CA ALA A 226 16.63 14.10 1.84
C ALA A 226 15.79 14.78 2.91
N THR A 227 14.52 15.00 2.59
CA THR A 227 13.58 15.68 3.50
C THR A 227 12.18 15.09 3.41
N VAL A 228 11.37 15.33 4.45
CA VAL A 228 9.94 15.07 4.46
C VAL A 228 9.19 16.36 4.76
N TYR A 229 8.22 16.71 3.91
CA TYR A 229 7.28 17.77 4.22
C TYR A 229 6.17 17.21 5.12
N LEU A 230 5.92 17.85 6.27
CA LEU A 230 4.96 17.33 7.24
C LEU A 230 4.36 18.43 8.13
N GLY A 231 3.06 18.59 8.05
CA GLY A 231 2.33 19.63 8.77
C GLY A 231 2.63 21.04 8.29
N LEU A 232 2.01 22.02 8.90
CA LEU A 232 2.08 23.42 8.51
C LEU A 232 3.10 24.17 9.37
N LYS A 233 3.65 25.26 8.85
CA LYS A 233 4.44 26.19 9.65
C LYS A 233 3.58 26.97 10.63
N GLU A 234 4.20 27.46 11.71
CA GLU A 234 3.49 28.35 12.64
C GLU A 234 3.04 29.64 11.93
N GLY A 235 1.82 30.08 12.24
CA GLY A 235 1.25 31.31 11.72
C GLY A 235 0.83 31.27 10.25
N VAL A 236 0.67 30.09 9.67
CA VAL A 236 0.11 29.95 8.31
C VAL A 236 -1.33 30.44 8.31
N GLU A 237 -1.60 31.41 7.44
CA GLU A 237 -2.95 31.92 7.19
C GLU A 237 -3.66 31.02 6.14
N PRO A 238 -4.72 30.26 6.51
CA PRO A 238 -5.39 29.32 5.60
C PRO A 238 -5.80 29.95 4.27
N ALA A 239 -6.40 31.14 4.33
CA ALA A 239 -6.85 31.83 3.12
C ALA A 239 -5.71 32.22 2.19
N ALA A 240 -4.52 32.52 2.72
CA ALA A 240 -3.34 32.82 1.88
C ALA A 240 -2.83 31.57 1.17
N MET A 241 -2.68 30.45 1.90
CA MET A 241 -2.24 29.19 1.33
C MET A 241 -3.19 28.70 0.23
N LEU A 242 -4.51 28.77 0.48
CA LEU A 242 -5.51 28.32 -0.50
C LEU A 242 -5.55 29.22 -1.75
N ARG A 243 -5.34 30.55 -1.62
CA ARG A 243 -5.20 31.44 -2.77
C ARG A 243 -3.98 31.10 -3.60
N ASP A 244 -2.82 30.85 -2.96
CA ASP A 244 -1.58 30.52 -3.67
C ASP A 244 -1.67 29.16 -4.36
N LEU A 245 -2.32 28.16 -3.73
CA LEU A 245 -2.63 26.87 -4.36
C LEU A 245 -3.57 27.02 -5.56
N ALA A 246 -4.60 27.88 -5.45
CA ALA A 246 -5.51 28.14 -6.55
C ALA A 246 -4.84 28.86 -7.72
N ALA A 247 -3.94 29.81 -7.43
CA ALA A 247 -3.13 30.47 -8.46
C ALA A 247 -2.19 29.48 -9.18
N ALA A 248 -1.60 28.56 -8.44
CA ALA A 248 -0.76 27.49 -9.00
C ALA A 248 -1.56 26.51 -9.85
N GLN A 249 -2.74 26.13 -9.42
CA GLN A 249 -3.66 25.29 -10.19
C GLN A 249 -4.08 25.97 -11.50
N ALA A 250 -4.32 27.28 -11.46
CA ALA A 250 -4.64 28.09 -12.65
C ALA A 250 -3.43 28.37 -13.56
N GLY A 251 -2.21 27.99 -13.14
CA GLY A 251 -0.97 28.25 -13.87
C GLY A 251 -0.52 29.73 -13.87
N THR A 252 -1.04 30.55 -12.97
CA THR A 252 -0.73 31.98 -12.89
C THR A 252 0.48 32.30 -12.03
N ALA A 253 0.81 31.42 -11.06
CA ALA A 253 2.02 31.51 -10.22
C ALA A 253 2.40 30.13 -9.70
N PRO A 254 3.69 29.82 -9.46
CA PRO A 254 4.08 28.59 -8.78
C PRO A 254 3.65 28.62 -7.31
N PHE A 255 3.37 27.45 -6.73
CA PHE A 255 3.16 27.30 -5.29
C PHE A 255 4.50 27.10 -4.59
N ASP A 256 4.76 27.89 -3.57
CA ASP A 256 5.93 27.75 -2.70
C ASP A 256 5.54 26.92 -1.45
N ALA A 257 5.82 25.62 -1.50
CA ALA A 257 5.52 24.72 -0.39
C ALA A 257 6.36 25.05 0.86
N ASP A 258 7.59 25.53 0.69
CA ASP A 258 8.48 25.90 1.81
C ASP A 258 7.97 27.10 2.60
N ARG A 259 7.11 27.91 2.03
CA ARG A 259 6.43 29.00 2.75
C ARG A 259 5.43 28.50 3.76
N TYR A 260 4.74 27.39 3.48
CA TYR A 260 3.55 26.94 4.21
C TYR A 260 3.76 25.67 5.02
N ALA A 261 4.57 24.74 4.53
CA ALA A 261 4.78 23.45 5.19
C ALA A 261 6.14 23.37 5.87
N ASN A 262 6.21 22.58 6.93
CA ASN A 262 7.49 22.22 7.51
C ASN A 262 8.23 21.28 6.58
N ARG A 263 9.56 21.40 6.56
CA ARG A 263 10.46 20.53 5.82
C ARG A 263 11.50 19.98 6.80
N PHE A 264 11.31 18.72 7.20
CA PHE A 264 12.19 18.06 8.15
C PHE A 264 13.31 17.32 7.41
N PRO A 265 14.58 17.43 7.85
CA PRO A 265 15.64 16.53 7.39
C PRO A 265 15.24 15.08 7.65
N ALA A 266 15.55 14.20 6.71
CA ALA A 266 15.26 12.79 6.80
C ALA A 266 16.55 11.96 6.79
N LYS A 267 16.60 10.93 7.63
CA LYS A 267 17.73 9.98 7.72
C LYS A 267 17.19 8.57 7.69
N GLN A 268 18.05 7.64 7.31
CA GLN A 268 17.74 6.23 7.43
C GLN A 268 17.25 5.89 8.85
N HIS A 269 16.18 5.11 8.93
CA HIS A 269 15.48 4.70 10.14
C HIS A 269 14.68 5.79 10.87
N ASP A 270 14.58 7.00 10.34
CA ASP A 270 13.57 7.95 10.79
C ASP A 270 12.17 7.45 10.47
N HIS A 271 11.19 7.82 11.31
CA HIS A 271 9.80 7.48 11.13
C HIS A 271 8.91 8.72 11.33
N PHE A 272 8.08 9.00 10.35
CA PHE A 272 7.17 10.15 10.30
C PHE A 272 5.73 9.66 10.26
N LEU A 273 4.92 9.99 11.28
CA LEU A 273 3.50 9.65 11.31
C LEU A 273 2.70 10.66 10.50
N ILE A 274 1.72 10.19 9.76
CA ILE A 274 0.91 11.00 8.83
C ILE A 274 -0.57 10.66 9.01
N PRO A 275 -1.19 11.03 10.14
CA PRO A 275 -2.62 10.85 10.32
C PRO A 275 -3.40 11.71 9.32
N ALA A 276 -4.55 11.20 8.87
CA ALA A 276 -5.45 11.85 7.92
C ALA A 276 -5.69 13.33 8.27
N GLY A 277 -5.69 14.20 7.27
CA GLY A 277 -5.77 15.65 7.45
C GLY A 277 -4.42 16.36 7.64
N THR A 278 -3.30 15.63 7.70
CA THR A 278 -1.96 16.23 7.75
C THR A 278 -1.43 16.46 6.35
N VAL A 279 -1.05 17.68 6.05
CA VAL A 279 -0.38 18.04 4.78
C VAL A 279 1.01 17.44 4.79
N HIS A 280 1.40 16.75 3.70
CA HIS A 280 2.68 16.04 3.65
C HIS A 280 3.15 15.74 2.22
N CYS A 281 4.41 15.42 2.08
CA CYS A 281 4.97 14.62 1.00
C CYS A 281 6.41 14.18 1.30
N SER A 282 6.85 13.06 0.72
CA SER A 282 8.27 12.72 0.68
C SER A 282 9.00 13.68 -0.26
N GLY A 283 10.11 14.24 0.18
CA GLY A 283 11.03 14.98 -0.65
C GLY A 283 11.84 14.07 -1.59
N ALA A 284 12.64 14.67 -2.46
CA ALA A 284 13.59 13.92 -3.27
C ALA A 284 14.69 13.30 -2.39
N GLY A 285 15.34 12.24 -2.88
CA GLY A 285 16.48 11.60 -2.22
C GLY A 285 16.13 10.61 -1.12
N ALA A 286 14.90 10.13 -1.04
CA ALA A 286 14.45 9.20 -0.02
C ALA A 286 13.93 7.89 -0.62
N MET A 287 14.23 6.78 0.05
CA MET A 287 13.56 5.50 -0.13
C MET A 287 12.67 5.25 1.07
N VAL A 288 11.39 5.37 0.88
CA VAL A 288 10.37 5.28 1.92
C VAL A 288 9.71 3.90 1.89
N LEU A 289 9.61 3.27 3.04
CA LEU A 289 8.61 2.25 3.30
C LEU A 289 7.38 2.96 3.87
N GLU A 290 6.37 3.15 3.04
CA GLU A 290 5.07 3.66 3.45
C GLU A 290 4.28 2.54 4.14
N ILE A 291 3.84 2.81 5.35
CA ILE A 291 3.04 1.91 6.17
C ILE A 291 1.68 2.57 6.35
N SER A 292 0.67 2.00 5.73
CA SER A 292 -0.68 2.57 5.75
C SER A 292 -1.66 1.72 6.53
N ALA A 293 -2.40 2.38 7.43
CA ALA A 293 -3.48 1.80 8.22
C ALA A 293 -4.81 1.96 7.46
N THR A 294 -4.99 1.15 6.42
CA THR A 294 -6.19 1.24 5.56
C THR A 294 -6.33 0.02 4.66
N PRO A 295 -7.56 -0.44 4.36
CA PRO A 295 -7.81 -1.33 3.24
C PRO A 295 -7.71 -0.62 1.87
N TYR A 296 -7.77 0.71 1.82
CA TYR A 296 -7.86 1.49 0.57
C TYR A 296 -6.82 2.58 0.50
N VAL A 297 -6.33 2.87 -0.72
CA VAL A 297 -5.53 4.05 -0.99
C VAL A 297 -6.44 5.23 -1.36
N PHE A 298 -6.28 6.38 -0.69
CA PHE A 298 -7.05 7.57 -1.03
C PHE A 298 -6.36 8.86 -0.57
N THR A 299 -6.04 9.73 -1.53
CA THR A 299 -5.40 11.01 -1.23
C THR A 299 -5.90 12.13 -2.14
N PHE A 300 -5.82 13.37 -1.66
CA PHE A 300 -6.06 14.59 -2.44
C PHE A 300 -4.75 15.34 -2.67
N LYS A 301 -4.36 15.48 -3.93
CA LYS A 301 -3.21 16.29 -4.31
C LYS A 301 -3.56 17.77 -4.19
N LEU A 302 -2.77 18.49 -3.42
CA LEU A 302 -2.82 19.95 -3.28
C LEU A 302 -1.92 20.63 -4.30
N TRP A 303 -0.76 20.03 -4.61
CA TRP A 303 0.23 20.51 -5.55
C TRP A 303 1.06 19.38 -6.11
N ASP A 304 1.53 19.49 -7.35
CA ASP A 304 2.37 18.46 -7.96
C ASP A 304 3.58 19.05 -8.69
N TRP A 305 4.16 20.10 -8.13
CA TRP A 305 5.43 20.71 -8.58
C TRP A 305 5.41 21.13 -10.05
N ALA A 306 4.26 21.53 -10.59
CA ALA A 306 4.02 21.82 -12.00
C ALA A 306 4.46 20.68 -12.96
N ARG A 307 4.56 19.46 -12.49
CA ARG A 307 5.02 18.29 -13.24
C ARG A 307 3.95 17.78 -14.20
N LEU A 308 4.40 17.30 -15.35
CA LEU A 308 3.58 16.50 -16.24
C LEU A 308 3.53 15.05 -15.80
N GLY A 309 2.44 14.37 -16.08
CA GLY A 309 2.32 12.93 -15.94
C GLY A 309 3.20 12.18 -16.95
N LEU A 310 3.28 10.86 -16.81
CA LEU A 310 4.00 10.00 -17.76
C LEU A 310 3.38 10.06 -19.17
N ASP A 311 2.13 10.49 -19.28
CA ASP A 311 1.38 10.73 -20.52
C ASP A 311 1.63 12.14 -21.12
N GLY A 312 2.51 12.93 -20.51
CA GLY A 312 2.83 14.30 -20.94
C GLY A 312 1.76 15.35 -20.62
N LYS A 313 0.71 15.01 -19.85
CA LYS A 313 -0.36 15.92 -19.46
C LYS A 313 -0.18 16.46 -18.06
N PRO A 314 -0.74 17.64 -17.72
CA PRO A 314 -0.78 18.14 -16.35
C PRO A 314 -1.46 17.12 -15.43
N ARG A 315 -0.84 16.86 -14.27
CA ARG A 315 -1.41 15.94 -13.28
C ARG A 315 -2.62 16.59 -12.59
N PRO A 316 -3.69 15.81 -12.31
CA PRO A 316 -4.87 16.34 -11.66
C PRO A 316 -4.56 16.80 -10.23
N ILE A 317 -5.12 17.95 -9.84
CA ILE A 317 -5.11 18.50 -8.48
C ILE A 317 -6.55 18.47 -7.95
N HIS A 318 -6.71 18.19 -6.67
CA HIS A 318 -8.00 18.00 -6.01
C HIS A 318 -8.21 19.06 -4.91
N LEU A 319 -7.94 20.32 -5.23
CA LEU A 319 -7.84 21.41 -4.25
C LEU A 319 -9.11 21.58 -3.41
N ALA A 320 -10.31 21.55 -4.03
CA ALA A 320 -11.55 21.72 -3.30
C ALA A 320 -11.77 20.63 -2.23
N HIS A 321 -11.50 19.38 -2.58
CA HIS A 321 -11.56 18.26 -1.65
C HIS A 321 -10.43 18.33 -0.61
N GLY A 322 -9.21 18.60 -1.04
CA GLY A 322 -8.05 18.68 -0.16
C GLY A 322 -8.21 19.77 0.90
N ALA A 323 -8.59 20.98 0.49
CA ALA A 323 -8.81 22.12 1.37
C ALA A 323 -9.82 21.83 2.50
N ALA A 324 -10.85 21.03 2.22
CA ALA A 324 -11.86 20.65 3.19
C ALA A 324 -11.34 19.70 4.28
N ASN A 325 -10.16 19.10 4.07
CA ASN A 325 -9.62 18.08 4.96
C ASN A 325 -8.36 18.51 5.72
N ILE A 326 -7.73 19.64 5.36
CA ILE A 326 -6.54 20.13 6.05
C ILE A 326 -6.86 20.45 7.51
N GLN A 327 -6.10 19.86 8.43
CA GLN A 327 -6.12 20.19 9.85
C GLN A 327 -5.13 21.33 10.11
N TRP A 328 -5.64 22.54 10.21
CA TRP A 328 -4.84 23.77 10.26
C TRP A 328 -4.08 23.98 11.57
N ASP A 329 -4.43 23.26 12.60
CA ASP A 329 -3.79 23.26 13.92
C ASP A 329 -2.54 22.34 14.00
N ARG A 330 -2.28 21.56 12.96
CA ARG A 330 -1.08 20.68 12.89
C ARG A 330 0.14 21.46 12.45
N THR A 331 0.57 22.37 13.32
CA THR A 331 1.68 23.26 13.09
C THR A 331 3.01 22.66 13.53
N THR A 332 4.11 23.40 13.41
CA THR A 332 5.48 22.90 13.63
C THR A 332 5.65 22.24 15.00
N ALA A 333 5.24 22.90 16.07
CA ALA A 333 5.40 22.37 17.43
C ALA A 333 4.59 21.10 17.64
N TRP A 334 3.37 21.06 17.10
CA TRP A 334 2.53 19.86 17.16
C TRP A 334 3.12 18.70 16.35
N ALA A 335 3.60 18.96 15.14
CA ALA A 335 4.21 17.96 14.26
C ALA A 335 5.47 17.34 14.89
N ILE A 336 6.38 18.17 15.41
CA ILE A 336 7.59 17.69 16.10
C ILE A 336 7.23 16.79 17.28
N LYS A 337 6.27 17.21 18.09
CA LYS A 337 5.90 16.48 19.31
C LYS A 337 5.23 15.14 19.01
N ASN A 338 4.39 15.08 17.98
CA ASN A 338 3.45 13.96 17.78
C ASN A 338 3.79 13.07 16.59
N LEU A 339 4.53 13.57 15.59
CA LEU A 339 4.67 12.88 14.31
C LEU A 339 6.10 12.50 13.95
N VAL A 340 7.10 13.23 14.43
CA VAL A 340 8.50 13.02 14.02
C VAL A 340 9.21 12.15 15.06
N ASN A 341 9.62 10.95 14.65
CA ASN A 341 10.40 10.04 15.51
C ASN A 341 9.80 9.84 16.91
N ALA A 342 8.52 9.62 17.01
CA ALA A 342 7.81 9.36 18.26
C ALA A 342 8.14 7.97 18.83
N ILE A 343 9.45 7.67 18.97
CA ILE A 343 9.98 6.35 19.30
C ILE A 343 9.99 6.14 20.81
N THR A 344 9.45 5.01 21.25
CA THR A 344 9.44 4.61 22.66
C THR A 344 9.94 3.18 22.82
N PRO A 345 10.79 2.87 23.84
CA PRO A 345 11.20 1.51 24.12
C PRO A 345 10.01 0.64 24.57
N VAL A 346 9.98 -0.62 24.13
CA VAL A 346 8.96 -1.60 24.51
C VAL A 346 9.56 -2.70 25.35
N ALA A 347 10.62 -3.36 24.84
CA ALA A 347 11.29 -4.47 25.52
C ALA A 347 12.75 -4.56 25.08
N ALA A 348 13.55 -5.30 25.84
CA ALA A 348 14.91 -5.63 25.47
C ALA A 348 15.34 -6.95 26.12
N GLY A 349 16.33 -7.61 25.52
CA GLY A 349 16.94 -8.83 26.01
C GLY A 349 18.39 -8.99 25.52
N ASP A 350 18.98 -10.18 25.72
CA ASP A 350 20.34 -10.43 25.26
C ASP A 350 20.45 -10.34 23.74
N GLY A 351 21.11 -9.29 23.27
CA GLY A 351 21.37 -9.05 21.85
C GLY A 351 20.17 -8.53 21.05
N TRP A 352 19.08 -8.06 21.69
CA TRP A 352 17.95 -7.46 21.02
C TRP A 352 17.25 -6.36 21.82
N ARG A 353 16.57 -5.46 21.12
CA ARG A 353 15.59 -4.53 21.68
C ARG A 353 14.42 -4.34 20.74
N GLU A 354 13.26 -4.03 21.30
CA GLU A 354 12.03 -3.67 20.60
C GLU A 354 11.65 -2.23 20.93
N GLU A 355 11.29 -1.49 19.91
CA GLU A 355 10.84 -0.12 19.99
C GLU A 355 9.50 0.04 19.29
N ARG A 356 8.59 0.81 19.86
CA ARG A 356 7.44 1.32 19.16
C ARG A 356 7.85 2.59 18.42
N THR A 357 7.65 2.62 17.11
CA THR A 357 8.05 3.74 16.25
C THR A 357 6.87 4.57 15.78
N GLY A 358 5.66 4.05 15.82
CA GLY A 358 4.46 4.75 15.43
C GLY A 358 3.20 4.22 16.10
N LEU A 359 2.44 5.14 16.67
CA LEU A 359 1.04 4.99 17.06
C LEU A 359 0.47 6.39 17.28
N HIS A 360 -0.35 6.83 16.35
CA HIS A 360 -1.19 8.02 16.54
C HIS A 360 -2.56 7.58 17.06
N GLU A 361 -3.21 8.38 17.88
CA GLU A 361 -4.51 8.04 18.49
C GLU A 361 -5.62 7.70 17.47
N ARG A 362 -5.47 8.13 16.22
CA ARG A 362 -6.41 7.88 15.13
C ARG A 362 -6.09 6.62 14.33
N GLU A 363 -4.88 6.11 14.43
CA GLU A 363 -4.46 4.90 13.72
C GLU A 363 -4.95 3.67 14.46
N PHE A 364 -5.26 2.61 13.70
CA PHE A 364 -5.66 1.33 14.27
C PHE A 364 -4.59 0.25 14.15
N ILE A 365 -3.40 0.62 13.67
CA ILE A 365 -2.21 -0.23 13.68
C ILE A 365 -1.13 0.41 14.55
N GLU A 366 -0.24 -0.43 15.07
CA GLU A 366 0.96 -0.02 15.79
C GLU A 366 2.19 -0.48 15.02
N THR A 367 3.11 0.45 14.73
CA THR A 367 4.37 0.14 14.08
C THR A 367 5.46 -0.07 15.14
N ARG A 368 6.14 -1.21 15.05
CA ARG A 368 7.27 -1.56 15.90
C ARG A 368 8.47 -1.94 15.08
N ARG A 369 9.67 -1.83 15.67
CA ARG A 369 10.89 -2.37 15.09
C ARG A 369 11.70 -3.14 16.11
N HIS A 370 12.35 -4.18 15.63
CA HIS A 370 13.31 -4.97 16.38
C HIS A 370 14.73 -4.63 15.91
N TRP A 371 15.64 -4.43 16.88
CA TRP A 371 17.07 -4.42 16.63
C TRP A 371 17.64 -5.66 17.26
N PHE A 372 18.33 -6.50 16.50
CA PHE A 372 18.88 -7.74 17.02
C PHE A 372 20.15 -8.17 16.29
N THR A 373 21.00 -8.88 16.99
CA THR A 373 22.26 -9.46 16.51
C THR A 373 22.26 -10.98 16.52
N LYS A 374 21.22 -11.58 17.14
CA LYS A 374 21.03 -13.03 17.26
C LYS A 374 19.55 -13.35 16.99
N THR A 375 18.78 -13.55 18.02
CA THR A 375 17.36 -13.89 17.96
C THR A 375 16.55 -12.87 18.73
N VAL A 376 15.40 -12.48 18.19
CA VAL A 376 14.41 -11.65 18.86
C VAL A 376 13.07 -12.41 18.88
N PRO A 377 12.39 -12.47 20.03
CA PRO A 377 11.03 -13.04 20.07
C PRO A 377 10.04 -12.10 19.39
N HIS A 378 9.13 -12.67 18.63
CA HIS A 378 7.99 -11.94 18.02
C HIS A 378 6.69 -12.63 18.40
N ASP A 379 5.69 -11.86 18.79
CA ASP A 379 4.35 -12.33 19.18
C ASP A 379 3.30 -11.58 18.35
N THR A 380 2.52 -12.31 17.57
CA THR A 380 1.43 -11.76 16.76
C THR A 380 0.27 -11.24 17.59
N ARG A 381 0.15 -11.66 18.84
CA ARG A 381 -0.95 -11.35 19.77
C ARG A 381 -2.33 -11.72 19.19
N GLY A 382 -2.36 -12.77 18.38
CA GLY A 382 -3.57 -13.27 17.75
C GLY A 382 -4.14 -12.38 16.64
N GLY A 383 -3.30 -11.50 16.07
CA GLY A 383 -3.63 -10.66 14.92
C GLY A 383 -2.63 -10.84 13.79
N VAL A 384 -3.02 -10.46 12.58
CA VAL A 384 -2.10 -10.44 11.44
C VAL A 384 -0.99 -9.41 11.66
N ASN A 385 0.26 -9.80 11.35
CA ASN A 385 1.38 -8.88 11.36
C ASN A 385 2.03 -8.82 9.97
N VAL A 386 2.45 -7.62 9.58
CA VAL A 386 3.22 -7.38 8.35
C VAL A 386 4.58 -6.87 8.75
N LEU A 387 5.63 -7.53 8.29
CA LEU A 387 7.01 -7.24 8.65
C LEU A 387 7.85 -6.99 7.40
N ASN A 388 8.93 -6.22 7.58
CA ASN A 388 9.92 -5.96 6.54
C ASN A 388 11.32 -6.02 7.16
N LEU A 389 12.29 -6.61 6.47
CA LEU A 389 13.69 -6.56 6.87
C LEU A 389 14.32 -5.22 6.43
N VAL A 390 14.32 -4.24 7.32
CA VAL A 390 14.76 -2.86 7.02
C VAL A 390 16.26 -2.62 7.14
N GLN A 391 17.00 -3.60 7.63
CA GLN A 391 18.48 -3.59 7.70
C GLN A 391 19.03 -5.01 7.86
N GLY A 392 20.20 -5.28 7.29
CA GLY A 392 20.83 -6.59 7.21
C GLY A 392 20.62 -7.24 5.86
N GLU A 393 21.31 -8.34 5.58
CA GLU A 393 21.20 -9.05 4.30
C GLU A 393 20.06 -10.06 4.34
N GLU A 394 19.98 -10.82 5.45
CA GLU A 394 19.07 -11.94 5.62
C GLU A 394 18.64 -12.08 7.09
N ALA A 395 17.42 -12.53 7.27
CA ALA A 395 16.90 -13.01 8.55
C ALA A 395 16.08 -14.28 8.37
N VAL A 396 16.00 -15.10 9.41
CA VAL A 396 15.21 -16.34 9.39
C VAL A 396 14.08 -16.23 10.40
N VAL A 397 12.86 -16.44 9.93
CA VAL A 397 11.67 -16.51 10.78
C VAL A 397 11.42 -17.98 11.13
N GLU A 398 11.47 -18.28 12.42
CA GLU A 398 11.33 -19.65 12.92
C GLU A 398 10.12 -19.76 13.87
N SER A 399 9.44 -20.91 13.80
CA SER A 399 8.41 -21.24 14.76
C SER A 399 9.03 -21.91 16.00
N PRO A 400 8.83 -21.40 17.21
CA PRO A 400 9.33 -22.05 18.45
C PRO A 400 8.74 -23.46 18.66
N THR A 401 7.59 -23.74 18.04
CA THR A 401 6.88 -25.02 18.16
C THR A 401 7.07 -25.92 16.93
N GLY A 402 7.79 -25.45 15.91
CA GLY A 402 7.93 -26.18 14.65
C GLY A 402 6.64 -26.22 13.81
N ALA A 403 5.74 -25.26 13.98
CA ALA A 403 4.47 -25.18 13.24
C ALA A 403 4.69 -24.96 11.72
N PHE A 404 5.80 -24.35 11.33
CA PHE A 404 6.21 -24.15 9.95
C PHE A 404 7.73 -24.32 9.80
N ALA A 405 8.19 -24.64 8.60
CA ALA A 405 9.61 -24.67 8.27
C ALA A 405 10.23 -23.26 8.32
N PRO A 406 11.54 -23.13 8.67
CA PRO A 406 12.23 -21.85 8.67
C PRO A 406 11.96 -21.05 7.38
N TYR A 407 11.62 -19.79 7.53
CA TYR A 407 11.27 -18.90 6.44
C TYR A 407 12.32 -17.79 6.33
N VAL A 408 13.05 -17.79 5.21
CA VAL A 408 14.14 -16.83 4.95
C VAL A 408 13.55 -15.57 4.33
N VAL A 409 13.99 -14.42 4.83
CA VAL A 409 13.64 -13.09 4.31
C VAL A 409 14.92 -12.29 4.07
N HIS A 410 14.96 -11.53 2.99
CA HIS A 410 16.09 -10.69 2.63
C HIS A 410 15.80 -9.20 2.84
N TYR A 411 16.84 -8.36 2.73
CA TYR A 411 16.70 -6.92 2.85
C TYR A 411 15.58 -6.37 1.94
N ALA A 412 14.79 -5.47 2.49
CA ALA A 412 13.64 -4.84 1.85
C ALA A 412 12.50 -5.80 1.44
N GLU A 413 12.50 -7.04 1.89
CA GLU A 413 11.37 -7.95 1.66
C GLU A 413 10.31 -7.80 2.73
N THR A 414 9.06 -7.56 2.29
CA THR A 414 7.88 -7.58 3.16
C THR A 414 7.23 -8.96 3.16
N PHE A 415 6.82 -9.41 4.32
CA PHE A 415 6.12 -10.67 4.51
C PHE A 415 4.99 -10.53 5.53
N ILE A 416 4.01 -11.42 5.40
CA ILE A 416 2.85 -11.50 6.27
C ILE A 416 3.03 -12.68 7.21
N VAL A 417 2.81 -12.45 8.51
CA VAL A 417 2.65 -13.49 9.52
C VAL A 417 1.18 -13.54 9.87
N PRO A 418 0.46 -14.62 9.49
CA PRO A 418 -0.95 -14.81 9.83
C PRO A 418 -1.18 -14.85 11.34
N ALA A 419 -2.42 -14.64 11.74
CA ALA A 419 -2.82 -14.68 13.15
C ALA A 419 -2.88 -16.11 13.71
N ALA A 420 -3.08 -17.12 12.86
CA ALA A 420 -3.23 -18.52 13.23
C ALA A 420 -1.90 -19.16 13.64
#